data_ef0383a6f57e3990c3e200bf307facd6
#
_entry.id   ef0383a6f57e3990c3e200bf307facd6
#
_cell.length_a   1.000
_cell.length_b   1.000
_cell.length_c   1.000
_cell.angle_alpha   90.00
_cell.angle_beta   90.00
_cell.angle_gamma   90.00
#
_symmetry.space_group_name_H-M   'P 1'
#
loop_
_entity.id
_entity.type
_entity.pdbx_description
1 polymer ?
#
loop_
_entity_poly.entity_id
_entity_poly.type
_entity_poly.pdbx_seq_one_letter_code
_entity_poly.pdbx_strand_id
1 'polypeptide(L)'
;KEICRGEKSCVEFSEVKNALKSTITINPSEKHESGVVRGHLIAQLMNNFFQPIARHIQLEQKLSIMLREGYVGRNLANGSLNSHLQNGYERMMTGDVNAIRFEAAKSTARSMCFIGCSGSGKTTTLNRILATYPQVIFHEKYNFTQIVYLKIDCPHDGSLKSLCLHFFRAIDQALGSDYERKYALKRHGIETLLNLMRQIANLHAIGLLIIDEIQ
;
A
#
# COMPACT_ATOMS: atom_id res chain seq x y z
N LYS A 1 8.50 3.31 -17.52
CA LYS A 1 7.40 4.27 -17.85
C LYS A 1 6.03 3.59 -17.89
N GLU A 2 5.91 2.34 -18.33
CA GLU A 2 4.61 1.64 -18.43
C GLU A 2 4.08 1.14 -17.08
N ILE A 3 4.94 0.76 -16.13
CA ILE A 3 4.55 0.38 -14.76
C ILE A 3 3.92 1.56 -14.01
N CYS A 4 4.32 2.79 -14.36
CA CYS A 4 3.80 4.01 -13.74
C CYS A 4 2.63 4.63 -14.50
N ARG A 5 2.16 4.05 -15.62
CA ARG A 5 1.07 4.63 -16.42
C ARG A 5 -0.30 4.61 -15.75
N GLY A 6 -0.49 3.75 -14.76
CA GLY A 6 -1.68 3.78 -13.90
C GLY A 6 -1.60 4.85 -12.80
N GLU A 7 -0.43 5.43 -12.58
CA GLU A 7 -0.24 6.50 -11.63
C GLU A 7 -0.52 7.84 -12.28
N LYS A 8 -1.22 8.70 -11.55
CA LYS A 8 -1.42 10.09 -11.95
C LYS A 8 -0.07 10.72 -12.29
N SER A 9 0.03 11.41 -13.41
CA SER A 9 1.14 12.35 -13.69
C SER A 9 1.32 13.29 -12.50
N CYS A 10 2.49 13.90 -12.34
CA CYS A 10 2.71 14.91 -11.29
C CYS A 10 1.53 15.88 -11.27
N VAL A 11 0.75 15.81 -10.19
CA VAL A 11 -0.53 16.51 -10.09
C VAL A 11 -0.26 17.85 -9.41
N GLU A 12 -0.80 18.91 -9.95
CA GLU A 12 -0.69 20.23 -9.32
C GLU A 12 -1.35 20.24 -7.94
N PHE A 13 -0.90 21.14 -7.08
CA PHE A 13 -1.40 21.30 -5.71
C PHE A 13 -2.94 21.43 -5.65
N SER A 14 -3.53 22.13 -6.60
CA SER A 14 -4.97 22.32 -6.73
C SER A 14 -5.71 21.02 -7.04
N GLU A 15 -5.15 20.18 -7.88
CA GLU A 15 -5.72 18.89 -8.28
C GLU A 15 -5.67 17.88 -7.13
N VAL A 16 -4.53 17.80 -6.42
CA VAL A 16 -4.40 16.97 -5.20
C VAL A 16 -5.43 17.40 -4.15
N LYS A 17 -5.57 18.70 -3.91
CA LYS A 17 -6.55 19.23 -2.99
C LYS A 17 -7.98 18.80 -3.37
N ASN A 18 -8.33 18.91 -4.65
CA ASN A 18 -9.66 18.52 -5.12
C ASN A 18 -9.87 17.00 -5.06
N ALA A 19 -8.85 16.20 -5.37
CA ALA A 19 -8.93 14.74 -5.30
C ALA A 19 -9.11 14.22 -3.86
N LEU A 20 -8.50 14.89 -2.88
CA LEU A 20 -8.63 14.52 -1.46
C LEU A 20 -9.90 15.06 -0.82
N LYS A 21 -10.46 16.16 -1.34
CA LYS A 21 -11.64 16.82 -0.78
C LYS A 21 -12.87 15.93 -0.93
N SER A 22 -13.58 15.73 0.15
CA SER A 22 -14.94 15.20 0.10
C SER A 22 -15.91 16.16 0.79
N THR A 23 -17.04 16.39 0.14
CA THR A 23 -18.11 17.26 0.61
C THR A 23 -19.39 16.47 0.72
N ILE A 24 -20.21 16.82 1.67
CA ILE A 24 -21.55 16.26 1.81
C ILE A 24 -22.52 17.26 1.19
N THR A 25 -23.43 16.74 0.36
CA THR A 25 -24.57 17.49 -0.15
C THR A 25 -25.66 17.46 0.92
N ILE A 26 -25.96 18.61 1.51
CA ILE A 26 -27.07 18.74 2.48
C ILE A 26 -28.29 19.24 1.69
N ASN A 27 -29.37 18.48 1.76
CA ASN A 27 -30.63 18.94 1.17
C ASN A 27 -31.29 19.93 2.13
N PRO A 28 -31.71 21.13 1.68
CA PRO A 28 -32.37 22.11 2.53
C PRO A 28 -33.65 21.59 3.23
N SER A 29 -34.33 20.59 2.68
CA SER A 29 -35.50 19.95 3.29
C SER A 29 -35.16 19.13 4.55
N GLU A 30 -33.93 18.64 4.70
CA GLU A 30 -33.47 17.82 5.82
C GLU A 30 -33.52 18.56 7.17
N LYS A 31 -33.50 19.88 7.16
CA LYS A 31 -33.66 20.70 8.36
C LYS A 31 -35.01 20.50 9.05
N HIS A 32 -36.03 20.06 8.32
CA HIS A 32 -37.39 19.84 8.82
C HIS A 32 -37.67 18.40 9.27
N GLU A 33 -36.68 17.50 9.06
CA GLU A 33 -36.75 16.11 9.50
C GLU A 33 -36.78 15.97 11.02
N SER A 34 -37.21 14.80 11.51
CA SER A 34 -37.20 14.49 12.93
C SER A 34 -35.79 14.58 13.55
N GLY A 35 -35.72 14.85 14.86
CA GLY A 35 -34.44 15.00 15.56
C GLY A 35 -33.51 13.80 15.40
N VAL A 36 -34.06 12.58 15.37
CA VAL A 36 -33.31 11.35 15.16
C VAL A 36 -32.69 11.31 13.76
N VAL A 37 -33.46 11.60 12.73
CA VAL A 37 -32.99 11.63 11.33
C VAL A 37 -31.90 12.69 11.16
N ARG A 38 -32.11 13.90 11.70
CA ARG A 38 -31.10 14.97 11.68
C ARG A 38 -29.81 14.56 12.40
N GLY A 39 -29.92 13.82 13.53
CA GLY A 39 -28.74 13.27 14.20
C GLY A 39 -27.93 12.33 13.32
N HIS A 40 -28.58 11.45 12.57
CA HIS A 40 -27.91 10.57 11.61
C HIS A 40 -27.27 11.33 10.43
N LEU A 41 -27.94 12.35 9.92
CA LEU A 41 -27.40 13.21 8.87
C LEU A 41 -26.14 13.95 9.32
N ILE A 42 -26.14 14.47 10.56
CA ILE A 42 -24.95 15.10 11.15
C ILE A 42 -23.81 14.09 11.34
N ALA A 43 -24.14 12.86 11.76
CA ALA A 43 -23.13 11.80 11.93
C ALA A 43 -22.41 11.46 10.61
N GLN A 44 -23.04 11.61 9.45
CA GLN A 44 -22.40 11.43 8.15
C GLN A 44 -21.23 12.42 7.91
N LEU A 45 -21.26 13.61 8.53
CA LEU A 45 -20.17 14.57 8.46
C LEU A 45 -18.85 13.97 8.98
N MET A 46 -18.90 13.16 10.03
CA MET A 46 -17.71 12.59 10.64
C MET A 46 -17.01 11.57 9.71
N ASN A 47 -17.76 10.88 8.88
CA ASN A 47 -17.25 9.82 8.03
C ASN A 47 -16.94 10.30 6.61
N ASN A 48 -17.75 11.21 6.07
CA ASN A 48 -17.73 11.55 4.66
C ASN A 48 -17.13 12.92 4.35
N PHE A 49 -17.06 13.82 5.34
CA PHE A 49 -16.46 15.14 5.14
C PHE A 49 -14.95 15.10 5.35
N PHE A 50 -14.20 15.59 4.36
CA PHE A 50 -12.76 15.76 4.49
C PHE A 50 -12.32 17.05 3.79
N GLN A 51 -11.77 17.97 4.56
CA GLN A 51 -11.20 19.22 4.05
C GLN A 51 -9.67 19.13 4.08
N PRO A 52 -9.00 19.01 2.93
CA PRO A 52 -7.56 18.95 2.88
C PRO A 52 -6.93 20.25 3.35
N ILE A 53 -5.92 20.14 4.19
CA ILE A 53 -5.04 21.24 4.61
C ILE A 53 -3.63 21.02 4.05
N ALA A 54 -2.77 22.01 4.11
CA ALA A 54 -1.44 22.00 3.49
C ALA A 54 -0.62 20.75 3.85
N ARG A 55 -0.65 20.29 5.11
CA ARG A 55 0.09 19.08 5.54
C ARG A 55 -0.38 17.80 4.85
N HIS A 56 -1.68 17.68 4.52
CA HIS A 56 -2.21 16.52 3.81
C HIS A 56 -1.69 16.44 2.38
N ILE A 57 -1.59 17.59 1.73
CA ILE A 57 -1.09 17.70 0.36
C ILE A 57 0.43 17.45 0.34
N GLN A 58 1.18 17.98 1.32
CA GLN A 58 2.60 17.70 1.46
C GLN A 58 2.88 16.21 1.70
N LEU A 59 2.03 15.54 2.50
CA LEU A 59 2.14 14.10 2.73
C LEU A 59 1.87 13.31 1.43
N GLU A 60 0.82 13.69 0.69
CA GLU A 60 0.53 13.07 -0.59
C GLU A 60 1.71 13.20 -1.56
N GLN A 61 2.27 14.41 -1.71
CA GLN A 61 3.42 14.63 -2.57
C GLN A 61 4.63 13.77 -2.18
N LYS A 62 4.93 13.65 -0.87
CA LYS A 62 6.01 12.78 -0.39
C LYS A 62 5.74 11.32 -0.70
N LEU A 63 4.53 10.82 -0.46
CA LEU A 63 4.14 9.45 -0.78
C LEU A 63 4.20 9.18 -2.28
N SER A 64 3.73 10.12 -3.10
CA SER A 64 3.80 10.06 -4.57
C SER A 64 5.24 9.95 -5.07
N ILE A 65 6.14 10.75 -4.51
CA ILE A 65 7.58 10.71 -4.85
C ILE A 65 8.18 9.36 -4.44
N MET A 66 7.96 8.93 -3.19
CA MET A 66 8.49 7.65 -2.69
C MET A 66 8.02 6.47 -3.54
N LEU A 67 6.75 6.47 -3.91
CA LEU A 67 6.15 5.43 -4.71
C LEU A 67 6.80 5.36 -6.10
N ARG A 68 7.00 6.50 -6.76
CA ARG A 68 7.65 6.56 -8.07
C ARG A 68 9.13 6.21 -8.03
N GLU A 69 9.85 6.67 -7.01
CA GLU A 69 11.25 6.31 -6.79
C GLU A 69 11.42 4.80 -6.58
N GLY A 70 10.47 4.15 -5.90
CA GLY A 70 10.46 2.71 -5.71
C GLY A 70 10.39 1.92 -7.02
N TYR A 71 9.89 2.51 -8.10
CA TYR A 71 9.83 1.88 -9.43
C TYR A 71 10.98 2.28 -10.37
N VAL A 72 11.85 3.18 -9.96
CA VAL A 72 13.06 3.48 -10.73
C VAL A 72 13.94 2.24 -10.77
N GLY A 73 14.24 1.74 -11.97
CA GLY A 73 15.02 0.50 -12.19
C GLY A 73 14.19 -0.79 -12.21
N ARG A 74 12.88 -0.74 -11.93
CA ARG A 74 11.98 -1.90 -12.03
C ARG A 74 11.16 -1.87 -13.33
N ASN A 75 11.81 -1.68 -14.47
CA ASN A 75 11.12 -1.61 -15.77
C ASN A 75 10.98 -3.00 -16.38
N LEU A 76 9.73 -3.47 -16.56
CA LEU A 76 9.43 -4.75 -17.23
C LEU A 76 9.89 -4.79 -18.69
N ALA A 77 9.97 -3.65 -19.37
CA ALA A 77 10.38 -3.59 -20.77
C ALA A 77 11.88 -3.87 -20.99
N ASN A 78 12.72 -3.76 -19.98
CA ASN A 78 14.17 -3.91 -20.10
C ASN A 78 14.66 -5.36 -19.92
N GLY A 79 13.78 -6.34 -19.78
CA GLY A 79 14.14 -7.76 -19.66
C GLY A 79 14.84 -8.17 -18.35
N SER A 80 15.58 -7.27 -17.71
CA SER A 80 16.29 -7.54 -16.45
C SER A 80 15.36 -7.87 -15.29
N LEU A 81 14.21 -7.22 -15.23
CA LEU A 81 13.21 -7.52 -14.21
C LEU A 81 12.51 -8.85 -14.49
N ASN A 82 12.29 -9.21 -15.77
CA ASN A 82 11.66 -10.48 -16.14
C ASN A 82 12.55 -11.68 -15.77
N SER A 83 13.85 -11.64 -16.04
CA SER A 83 14.76 -12.70 -15.60
C SER A 83 14.82 -12.81 -14.08
N HIS A 84 14.75 -11.69 -13.37
CA HIS A 84 14.71 -11.63 -11.94
C HIS A 84 13.43 -12.24 -11.34
N LEU A 85 12.28 -11.92 -11.94
CA LEU A 85 10.97 -12.46 -11.55
C LEU A 85 10.88 -13.97 -11.84
N GLN A 86 11.38 -14.41 -13.01
CA GLN A 86 11.38 -15.80 -13.43
C GLN A 86 12.28 -16.65 -12.53
N ASN A 87 13.49 -16.19 -12.24
CA ASN A 87 14.38 -16.85 -11.28
C ASN A 87 13.78 -16.91 -9.87
N GLY A 88 13.07 -15.87 -9.43
CA GLY A 88 12.36 -15.84 -8.15
C GLY A 88 11.22 -16.84 -8.09
N TYR A 89 10.44 -16.95 -9.16
CA TYR A 89 9.34 -17.90 -9.29
C TYR A 89 9.84 -19.35 -9.30
N GLU A 90 10.84 -19.68 -10.11
CA GLU A 90 11.42 -21.02 -10.19
C GLU A 90 11.98 -21.47 -8.83
N ARG A 91 12.64 -20.59 -8.10
CA ARG A 91 13.17 -20.86 -6.75
C ARG A 91 12.05 -21.08 -5.71
N MET A 92 10.97 -20.30 -5.79
CA MET A 92 9.81 -20.53 -4.93
C MET A 92 9.15 -21.90 -5.19
N MET A 93 9.10 -22.31 -6.45
CA MET A 93 8.52 -23.61 -6.85
C MET A 93 9.42 -24.79 -6.46
N THR A 94 10.74 -24.63 -6.47
CA THR A 94 11.71 -25.66 -6.03
C THR A 94 11.89 -25.74 -4.52
N GLY A 95 11.28 -24.80 -3.75
CA GLY A 95 11.38 -24.79 -2.29
C GLY A 95 12.74 -24.36 -1.75
N ASP A 96 13.60 -23.80 -2.59
CA ASP A 96 14.91 -23.30 -2.17
C ASP A 96 14.78 -21.92 -1.50
N VAL A 97 14.53 -21.96 -0.20
CA VAL A 97 14.33 -20.77 0.65
C VAL A 97 15.64 -19.99 0.86
N ASN A 98 16.80 -20.60 0.61
CA ASN A 98 18.12 -20.02 0.89
C ASN A 98 18.79 -19.41 -0.35
N ALA A 99 18.22 -19.53 -1.53
CA ALA A 99 18.76 -19.00 -2.77
C ALA A 99 18.65 -17.47 -2.87
N ILE A 100 19.31 -16.77 -1.96
CA ILE A 100 19.32 -15.32 -1.85
C ILE A 100 20.54 -14.76 -2.58
N ARG A 101 20.58 -14.80 -3.86
CA ARG A 101 21.45 -13.91 -4.63
C ARG A 101 20.67 -13.27 -5.76
N PHE A 102 19.80 -12.36 -5.35
CA PHE A 102 19.40 -11.32 -6.27
C PHE A 102 20.55 -10.32 -6.33
N GLU A 103 21.21 -10.23 -7.46
CA GLU A 103 21.88 -8.97 -7.77
C GLU A 103 20.81 -7.89 -7.63
N ALA A 104 20.99 -7.05 -6.63
CA ALA A 104 19.98 -6.11 -6.21
C ALA A 104 19.65 -5.21 -7.40
N ALA A 105 18.48 -5.35 -7.98
CA ALA A 105 17.90 -4.22 -8.69
C ALA A 105 18.13 -3.04 -7.74
N LYS A 106 18.87 -2.02 -8.18
CA LYS A 106 19.23 -0.86 -7.36
C LYS A 106 17.93 -0.20 -6.91
N SER A 107 17.37 -0.72 -5.82
CA SER A 107 16.18 -0.17 -5.23
C SER A 107 16.61 0.97 -4.34
N THR A 108 16.25 2.17 -4.70
CA THR A 108 16.37 3.39 -3.87
C THR A 108 15.19 3.47 -2.91
N ALA A 109 14.82 2.37 -2.26
CA ALA A 109 13.72 2.37 -1.31
C ALA A 109 14.00 3.36 -0.19
N ARG A 110 13.20 4.42 -0.12
CA ARG A 110 13.23 5.40 0.96
C ARG A 110 12.30 4.96 2.07
N SER A 111 12.64 5.34 3.29
CA SER A 111 11.76 5.20 4.45
C SER A 111 11.33 6.57 4.95
N MET A 112 10.11 6.64 5.48
CA MET A 112 9.55 7.84 6.10
C MET A 112 8.79 7.43 7.36
N CYS A 113 8.95 8.19 8.43
CA CYS A 113 8.17 8.04 9.65
C CYS A 113 7.19 9.21 9.77
N PHE A 114 5.92 8.91 10.03
CA PHE A 114 4.87 9.89 10.24
C PHE A 114 4.44 9.88 11.70
N ILE A 115 4.95 10.84 12.48
CA ILE A 115 4.77 10.92 13.92
C ILE A 115 3.74 12.01 14.25
N GLY A 116 2.88 11.75 15.23
CA GLY A 116 1.90 12.70 15.73
C GLY A 116 1.08 12.14 16.87
N CYS A 117 0.42 12.99 17.63
CA CYS A 117 -0.43 12.60 18.76
C CYS A 117 -1.56 11.66 18.31
N SER A 118 -2.07 10.84 19.23
CA SER A 118 -3.29 10.07 19.01
C SER A 118 -4.44 11.02 18.64
N GLY A 119 -5.33 10.58 17.75
CA GLY A 119 -6.47 11.40 17.30
C GLY A 119 -6.12 12.55 16.33
N SER A 120 -4.84 12.75 15.94
CA SER A 120 -4.45 13.81 14.99
C SER A 120 -4.82 13.53 13.52
N GLY A 121 -5.54 12.44 13.24
CA GLY A 121 -6.01 12.08 11.92
C GLY A 121 -4.96 11.44 10.99
N LYS A 122 -3.89 10.85 11.55
CA LYS A 122 -2.82 10.20 10.78
C LYS A 122 -3.35 9.11 9.84
N THR A 123 -4.01 8.11 10.41
CA THR A 123 -4.58 6.97 9.68
C THR A 123 -5.66 7.43 8.70
N THR A 124 -6.53 8.35 9.10
CA THR A 124 -7.57 8.91 8.22
C THR A 124 -6.97 9.61 7.01
N THR A 125 -5.95 10.45 7.22
CA THR A 125 -5.24 11.16 6.14
C THR A 125 -4.57 10.17 5.19
N LEU A 126 -3.86 9.18 5.75
CA LEU A 126 -3.18 8.15 4.99
C LEU A 126 -4.17 7.35 4.13
N ASN A 127 -5.25 6.87 4.71
CA ASN A 127 -6.29 6.12 3.98
C ASN A 127 -6.93 6.96 2.87
N ARG A 128 -7.15 8.26 3.09
CA ARG A 128 -7.67 9.17 2.05
C ARG A 128 -6.68 9.35 0.89
N ILE A 129 -5.39 9.48 1.18
CA ILE A 129 -4.36 9.56 0.15
C ILE A 129 -4.28 8.24 -0.62
N LEU A 130 -4.21 7.11 0.08
CA LEU A 130 -4.12 5.79 -0.56
C LEU A 130 -5.33 5.48 -1.43
N ALA A 131 -6.53 5.93 -1.05
CA ALA A 131 -7.73 5.77 -1.86
C ALA A 131 -7.67 6.47 -3.23
N THR A 132 -6.72 7.39 -3.45
CA THR A 132 -6.50 8.02 -4.75
C THR A 132 -5.64 7.18 -5.70
N TYR A 133 -5.02 6.10 -5.19
CA TYR A 133 -4.20 5.16 -5.96
C TYR A 133 -4.89 3.81 -6.07
N PRO A 134 -4.80 3.12 -7.22
CA PRO A 134 -5.20 1.72 -7.30
C PRO A 134 -4.28 0.87 -6.42
N GLN A 135 -4.83 -0.02 -5.61
CA GLN A 135 -4.02 -0.90 -4.76
C GLN A 135 -3.29 -1.96 -5.59
N VAL A 136 -3.98 -2.51 -6.60
CA VAL A 136 -3.47 -3.56 -7.48
C VAL A 136 -3.67 -3.15 -8.93
N ILE A 137 -2.65 -3.37 -9.76
CA ILE A 137 -2.69 -3.14 -11.21
C ILE A 137 -2.32 -4.44 -11.90
N PHE A 138 -3.16 -4.90 -12.83
CA PHE A 138 -2.85 -6.01 -13.69
C PHE A 138 -2.34 -5.51 -15.05
N HIS A 139 -1.14 -5.90 -15.41
CA HIS A 139 -0.50 -5.55 -16.68
C HIS A 139 -0.68 -6.69 -17.68
N GLU A 140 -1.72 -6.61 -18.51
CA GLU A 140 -2.08 -7.67 -19.48
C GLU A 140 -0.92 -8.05 -20.39
N LYS A 141 -0.21 -7.05 -20.94
CA LYS A 141 0.92 -7.25 -21.85
C LYS A 141 2.03 -8.12 -21.28
N TYR A 142 2.22 -8.10 -19.96
CA TYR A 142 3.30 -8.82 -19.27
C TYR A 142 2.77 -9.97 -18.40
N ASN A 143 1.46 -10.19 -18.38
CA ASN A 143 0.80 -11.12 -17.47
C ASN A 143 1.30 -10.97 -16.02
N PHE A 144 1.34 -9.73 -15.55
CA PHE A 144 1.99 -9.36 -14.31
C PHE A 144 1.05 -8.57 -13.40
N THR A 145 0.95 -8.97 -12.14
CA THR A 145 0.15 -8.29 -11.12
C THR A 145 1.06 -7.50 -10.19
N GLN A 146 0.92 -6.18 -10.23
CA GLN A 146 1.64 -5.23 -9.41
C GLN A 146 0.80 -4.81 -8.20
N ILE A 147 1.39 -4.78 -7.01
CA ILE A 147 0.81 -4.18 -5.81
C ILE A 147 1.43 -2.79 -5.63
N VAL A 148 0.63 -1.74 -5.83
CA VAL A 148 1.11 -0.36 -5.73
C VAL A 148 1.44 -0.01 -4.30
N TYR A 149 0.54 -0.34 -3.38
CA TYR A 149 0.78 -0.18 -1.95
C TYR A 149 0.18 -1.32 -1.14
N LEU A 150 0.83 -1.64 -0.02
CA LEU A 150 0.35 -2.59 0.96
C LEU A 150 0.34 -1.91 2.34
N LYS A 151 -0.80 -1.91 3.00
CA LYS A 151 -0.94 -1.39 4.36
C LYS A 151 -1.14 -2.55 5.32
N ILE A 152 -0.36 -2.57 6.39
CA ILE A 152 -0.47 -3.53 7.50
C ILE A 152 -0.43 -2.77 8.82
N ASP A 153 -1.08 -3.32 9.82
CA ASP A 153 -1.00 -2.80 11.18
C ASP A 153 0.16 -3.49 11.93
N CYS A 154 0.87 -2.72 12.74
CA CYS A 154 1.93 -3.26 13.58
C CYS A 154 1.34 -4.31 14.54
N PRO A 155 1.93 -5.51 14.64
CA PRO A 155 1.47 -6.50 15.59
C PRO A 155 1.58 -5.98 17.03
N HIS A 156 0.57 -6.22 17.85
CA HIS A 156 0.52 -5.78 19.25
C HIS A 156 1.62 -6.40 20.12
N ASP A 157 2.17 -7.56 19.71
CA ASP A 157 3.27 -8.24 20.38
C ASP A 157 4.65 -7.74 19.93
N GLY A 158 4.72 -6.82 18.97
CA GLY A 158 5.97 -6.31 18.39
C GLY A 158 6.83 -7.38 17.71
N SER A 159 6.29 -8.59 17.48
CA SER A 159 7.02 -9.72 16.91
C SER A 159 7.22 -9.57 15.40
N LEU A 160 8.47 -9.72 14.95
CA LEU A 160 8.78 -9.78 13.52
C LEU A 160 8.09 -10.95 12.82
N LYS A 161 7.88 -12.06 13.54
CA LYS A 161 7.14 -13.21 13.00
C LYS A 161 5.69 -12.85 12.71
N SER A 162 5.01 -12.19 13.65
CA SER A 162 3.64 -11.74 13.49
C SER A 162 3.54 -10.68 12.36
N LEU A 163 4.55 -9.80 12.23
CA LEU A 163 4.61 -8.83 11.14
C LEU A 163 4.65 -9.51 9.76
N CYS A 164 5.47 -10.56 9.60
CA CYS A 164 5.50 -11.35 8.37
C CYS A 164 4.14 -12.01 8.06
N LEU A 165 3.46 -12.52 9.09
CA LEU A 165 2.13 -13.12 8.92
C LEU A 165 1.08 -12.08 8.50
N HIS A 166 1.10 -10.90 9.12
CA HIS A 166 0.24 -9.78 8.71
C HIS A 166 0.50 -9.37 7.26
N PHE A 167 1.77 -9.36 6.84
CA PHE A 167 2.14 -9.07 5.47
C PHE A 167 1.57 -10.11 4.49
N PHE A 168 1.71 -11.42 4.75
CA PHE A 168 1.15 -12.46 3.88
C PHE A 168 -0.37 -12.37 3.81
N ARG A 169 -1.03 -12.18 4.94
CA ARG A 169 -2.49 -11.99 5.01
C ARG A 169 -2.96 -10.78 4.22
N ALA A 170 -2.25 -9.65 4.31
CA ALA A 170 -2.59 -8.45 3.56
C ALA A 170 -2.46 -8.64 2.05
N ILE A 171 -1.45 -9.40 1.60
CA ILE A 171 -1.32 -9.77 0.18
C ILE A 171 -2.43 -10.70 -0.25
N ASP A 172 -2.76 -11.71 0.56
CA ASP A 172 -3.84 -12.64 0.25
C ASP A 172 -5.19 -11.90 0.13
N GLN A 173 -5.43 -10.91 0.98
CA GLN A 173 -6.62 -10.05 0.86
C GLN A 173 -6.61 -9.20 -0.42
N ALA A 174 -5.44 -8.71 -0.84
CA ALA A 174 -5.34 -7.86 -2.03
C ALA A 174 -5.44 -8.66 -3.35
N LEU A 175 -4.93 -9.89 -3.38
CA LEU A 175 -4.80 -10.70 -4.60
C LEU A 175 -5.73 -11.92 -4.65
N GLY A 176 -6.34 -12.31 -3.53
CA GLY A 176 -7.05 -13.58 -3.41
C GLY A 176 -6.11 -14.80 -3.44
N SER A 177 -4.87 -14.64 -2.97
CA SER A 177 -3.85 -15.70 -2.91
C SER A 177 -3.88 -16.45 -1.59
N ASP A 178 -3.01 -17.44 -1.43
CA ASP A 178 -2.92 -18.34 -0.26
C ASP A 178 -1.52 -18.31 0.39
N TYR A 179 -0.85 -17.17 0.39
CA TYR A 179 0.53 -17.06 0.91
C TYR A 179 0.63 -17.32 2.41
N GLU A 180 -0.34 -16.83 3.20
CA GLU A 180 -0.38 -17.09 4.63
C GLU A 180 -0.45 -18.61 4.88
N ARG A 181 -1.39 -19.30 4.25
CA ARG A 181 -1.56 -20.75 4.38
C ARG A 181 -0.32 -21.52 3.95
N LYS A 182 0.34 -21.08 2.88
CA LYS A 182 1.51 -21.75 2.30
C LYS A 182 2.77 -21.57 3.13
N TYR A 183 2.97 -20.38 3.71
CA TYR A 183 4.24 -19.99 4.32
C TYR A 183 4.20 -19.79 5.84
N ALA A 184 3.03 -19.61 6.45
CA ALA A 184 2.87 -19.48 7.90
C ALA A 184 3.04 -20.81 8.64
N LEU A 185 4.05 -21.62 8.28
CA LEU A 185 4.29 -22.91 8.90
C LEU A 185 5.02 -22.74 10.23
N LYS A 186 4.62 -23.53 11.24
CA LYS A 186 5.26 -23.49 12.59
C LYS A 186 6.77 -23.71 12.56
N ARG A 187 7.26 -24.49 11.59
CA ARG A 187 8.68 -24.82 11.38
C ARG A 187 9.52 -23.67 10.82
N HIS A 188 8.91 -22.65 10.26
CA HIS A 188 9.64 -21.54 9.65
C HIS A 188 10.15 -20.58 10.73
N GLY A 189 11.46 -20.36 10.73
CA GLY A 189 12.11 -19.32 11.53
C GLY A 189 11.85 -17.91 10.99
N ILE A 190 12.20 -16.90 11.77
CA ILE A 190 12.01 -15.48 11.42
C ILE A 190 12.76 -15.14 10.13
N GLU A 191 14.00 -15.58 9.98
CA GLU A 191 14.83 -15.33 8.80
C GLU A 191 14.18 -15.90 7.52
N THR A 192 13.64 -17.11 7.61
CA THR A 192 12.92 -17.75 6.50
C THR A 192 11.71 -16.92 6.09
N LEU A 193 10.92 -16.46 7.07
CA LEU A 193 9.74 -15.65 6.80
C LEU A 193 10.09 -14.28 6.22
N LEU A 194 11.13 -13.62 6.70
CA LEU A 194 11.63 -12.35 6.14
C LEU A 194 12.12 -12.52 4.70
N ASN A 195 12.79 -13.63 4.41
CA ASN A 195 13.22 -13.95 3.04
C ASN A 195 12.03 -14.18 2.10
N LEU A 196 11.04 -14.93 2.55
CA LEU A 196 9.78 -15.13 1.80
C LEU A 196 9.04 -13.82 1.59
N MET A 197 8.94 -13.00 2.62
CA MET A 197 8.35 -11.65 2.52
C MET A 197 9.06 -10.82 1.46
N ARG A 198 10.40 -10.82 1.44
CA ARG A 198 11.20 -10.11 0.43
C ARG A 198 10.95 -10.65 -0.98
N GLN A 199 10.91 -11.98 -1.14
CA GLN A 199 10.65 -12.60 -2.44
C GLN A 199 9.28 -12.23 -2.98
N ILE A 200 8.24 -12.32 -2.15
CA ILE A 200 6.86 -11.98 -2.53
C ILE A 200 6.73 -10.48 -2.84
N ALA A 201 7.38 -9.62 -2.04
CA ALA A 201 7.41 -8.17 -2.29
C ALA A 201 8.04 -7.84 -3.65
N ASN A 202 9.07 -8.57 -4.05
CA ASN A 202 9.69 -8.42 -5.36
C ASN A 202 8.83 -9.03 -6.47
N LEU A 203 8.23 -10.20 -6.24
CA LEU A 203 7.37 -10.88 -7.20
C LEU A 203 6.20 -10.00 -7.65
N HIS A 204 5.59 -9.29 -6.71
CA HIS A 204 4.48 -8.37 -6.98
C HIS A 204 4.90 -6.91 -7.12
N ALA A 205 6.20 -6.64 -7.21
CA ALA A 205 6.78 -5.30 -7.33
C ALA A 205 6.09 -4.28 -6.41
N ILE A 206 5.99 -4.61 -5.10
CA ILE A 206 5.35 -3.73 -4.12
C ILE A 206 6.03 -2.36 -4.14
N GLY A 207 5.25 -1.30 -4.40
CA GLY A 207 5.75 0.06 -4.50
C GLY A 207 5.94 0.71 -3.14
N LEU A 208 5.00 0.52 -2.24
CA LEU A 208 5.00 1.13 -0.91
C LEU A 208 4.47 0.13 0.13
N LEU A 209 5.26 -0.11 1.17
CA LEU A 209 4.82 -0.83 2.37
C LEU A 209 4.58 0.18 3.48
N ILE A 210 3.39 0.14 4.05
CA ILE A 210 2.96 1.03 5.13
C ILE A 210 2.70 0.19 6.36
N ILE A 211 3.35 0.55 7.46
CA ILE A 211 3.11 -0.05 8.78
C ILE A 211 2.46 1.02 9.64
N ASP A 212 1.20 0.81 9.99
CA ASP A 212 0.43 1.73 10.83
C ASP A 212 0.45 1.26 12.29
N GLU A 213 0.09 2.16 13.21
CA GLU A 213 -0.03 1.87 14.64
C GLU A 213 1.25 1.33 15.31
N ILE A 214 2.42 1.84 14.91
CA ILE A 214 3.68 1.55 15.61
C ILE A 214 3.65 2.28 16.97
N GLN A 215 3.48 1.52 18.03
CA GLN A 215 3.46 2.00 19.42
C GLN A 215 4.74 1.57 20.15
#